data_f4ade1019fe05d579c65ad1496bd3e2f
#
_entry.id   f4ade1019fe05d579c65ad1496bd3e2f
#
_cell.length_a   1.000
_cell.length_b   1.000
_cell.length_c   1.000
_cell.angle_alpha   90.00
_cell.angle_beta   90.00
_cell.angle_gamma   90.00
#
_symmetry.space_group_name_H-M   'P 1'
#
loop_
_entity.id
_entity.type
_entity.pdbx_description
1 polymer ?
#
loop_
_entity_poly.entity_id
_entity_poly.type
_entity_poly.pdbx_seq_one_letter_code
_entity_poly.pdbx_strand_id
1 'polypeptide(L)'
;MRAGILLLAALALAPAPSGVLAQVDHLVYTVPDLQQGIESAEKLFGVRATPGGQHPGLGTRNALIALGPASYLEIIGPDPEQPKPAGPRRFGIDELKAPHLMTWVAKGKSLGTFAADAKSHGVDLGAVIPGSRKRPDGVVLSWTYTDPQVVLADRLIPYFIDWGASPHPSATAAKGVTLVSLRAEHPDAGRVQKMLKSLGLDLAVTRGPKPSLIATFDSPKGKVELKS
;
A
#
# COMPACT_ATOMS: atom_id res chain seq x y z
N MET A 1 -13.99 -15.89 54.29
CA MET A 1 -12.98 -15.99 53.24
C MET A 1 -13.67 -16.02 51.92
N ARG A 2 -13.59 -14.94 51.12
CA ARG A 2 -14.18 -14.88 49.75
C ARG A 2 -13.04 -15.13 48.76
N ALA A 3 -13.08 -16.25 48.07
CA ALA A 3 -12.16 -16.56 46.97
C ALA A 3 -12.51 -15.72 45.76
N GLY A 4 -11.66 -14.79 45.38
CA GLY A 4 -11.77 -14.05 44.13
C GLY A 4 -11.29 -14.91 42.96
N ILE A 5 -12.17 -15.18 42.01
CA ILE A 5 -11.84 -15.85 40.76
C ILE A 5 -11.22 -14.79 39.84
N LEU A 6 -9.90 -14.87 39.57
CA LEU A 6 -9.24 -14.10 38.52
C LEU A 6 -9.62 -14.74 37.17
N LEU A 7 -10.45 -14.05 36.38
CA LEU A 7 -10.67 -14.39 34.97
C LEU A 7 -9.46 -13.92 34.18
N LEU A 8 -8.56 -14.81 33.77
CA LEU A 8 -7.55 -14.53 32.75
C LEU A 8 -8.25 -14.47 31.38
N ALA A 9 -8.42 -13.28 30.84
CA ALA A 9 -8.81 -13.13 29.45
C ALA A 9 -7.62 -13.52 28.56
N ALA A 10 -7.71 -14.67 27.91
CA ALA A 10 -6.75 -15.07 26.89
C ALA A 10 -6.93 -14.15 25.67
N LEU A 11 -5.95 -13.27 25.43
CA LEU A 11 -5.86 -12.53 24.18
C LEU A 11 -5.59 -13.56 23.05
N ALA A 12 -6.61 -13.88 22.25
CA ALA A 12 -6.42 -14.69 21.07
C ALA A 12 -5.56 -13.87 20.07
N LEU A 13 -4.33 -14.31 19.83
CA LEU A 13 -3.50 -13.76 18.74
C LEU A 13 -4.21 -14.06 17.42
N ALA A 14 -4.52 -13.02 16.64
CA ALA A 14 -5.03 -13.22 15.29
C ALA A 14 -4.00 -14.03 14.47
N PRO A 15 -4.46 -14.96 13.61
CA PRO A 15 -3.55 -15.74 12.78
C PRO A 15 -2.71 -14.81 11.90
N ALA A 16 -1.47 -15.19 11.64
CA ALA A 16 -0.60 -14.45 10.73
C ALA A 16 -1.21 -14.40 9.33
N PRO A 17 -1.11 -13.28 8.61
CA PRO A 17 -1.59 -13.19 7.24
C PRO A 17 -0.91 -14.23 6.34
N SER A 18 -1.65 -14.80 5.40
CA SER A 18 -1.18 -15.80 4.44
C SER A 18 -1.54 -15.40 3.01
N GLY A 19 -0.96 -16.07 2.02
CA GLY A 19 -1.19 -15.75 0.62
C GLY A 19 -0.85 -14.31 0.28
N VAL A 20 -1.65 -13.67 -0.56
CA VAL A 20 -1.41 -12.27 -1.00
C VAL A 20 -1.29 -11.29 0.16
N LEU A 21 -2.04 -11.48 1.25
CA LEU A 21 -2.00 -10.55 2.39
C LEU A 21 -0.64 -10.53 3.09
N ALA A 22 0.09 -11.64 3.10
CA ALA A 22 1.46 -11.68 3.60
C ALA A 22 2.46 -10.92 2.69
N GLN A 23 2.14 -10.84 1.41
CA GLN A 23 2.97 -10.22 0.37
C GLN A 23 2.73 -8.70 0.24
N VAL A 24 1.57 -8.20 0.69
CA VAL A 24 1.25 -6.77 0.67
C VAL A 24 2.15 -6.01 1.66
N ASP A 25 2.91 -5.04 1.13
CA ASP A 25 3.57 -4.02 1.93
C ASP A 25 2.60 -2.88 2.23
N HIS A 26 2.04 -2.29 1.20
CA HIS A 26 1.01 -1.25 1.37
C HIS A 26 0.07 -1.15 0.18
N LEU A 27 -1.05 -0.50 0.40
CA LEU A 27 -1.97 -0.06 -0.62
C LEU A 27 -1.79 1.44 -0.83
N VAL A 28 -1.79 1.89 -2.08
CA VAL A 28 -1.66 3.31 -2.45
C VAL A 28 -3.05 3.87 -2.73
N TYR A 29 -3.49 4.78 -1.88
CA TYR A 29 -4.75 5.51 -2.01
C TYR A 29 -4.45 6.97 -2.30
N THR A 30 -4.61 7.35 -3.56
CA THR A 30 -4.31 8.69 -4.05
C THR A 30 -5.48 9.63 -3.83
N VAL A 31 -5.17 10.87 -3.46
CA VAL A 31 -6.19 11.89 -3.19
C VAL A 31 -5.80 13.24 -3.81
N PRO A 32 -6.75 14.04 -4.31
CA PRO A 32 -6.47 15.37 -4.87
C PRO A 32 -6.07 16.40 -3.80
N ASP A 33 -6.49 16.20 -2.56
CA ASP A 33 -6.13 16.98 -1.39
C ASP A 33 -5.91 16.03 -0.21
N LEU A 34 -4.72 16.09 0.41
CA LEU A 34 -4.38 15.15 1.47
C LEU A 34 -5.21 15.35 2.73
N GLN A 35 -5.51 16.59 3.11
CA GLN A 35 -6.27 16.84 4.32
C GLN A 35 -7.71 16.32 4.18
N GLN A 36 -8.35 16.60 3.05
CA GLN A 36 -9.68 16.05 2.73
C GLN A 36 -9.66 14.52 2.60
N GLY A 37 -8.57 13.96 2.06
CA GLY A 37 -8.36 12.51 1.99
C GLY A 37 -8.28 11.86 3.37
N ILE A 38 -7.55 12.47 4.31
CA ILE A 38 -7.47 12.01 5.71
C ILE A 38 -8.85 12.05 6.38
N GLU A 39 -9.58 13.14 6.23
CA GLU A 39 -10.92 13.32 6.82
C GLU A 39 -11.94 12.33 6.23
N SER A 40 -11.87 12.08 4.92
CA SER A 40 -12.71 11.10 4.25
C SER A 40 -12.41 9.68 4.70
N ALA A 41 -11.12 9.33 4.84
CA ALA A 41 -10.70 8.04 5.37
C ALA A 41 -11.12 7.86 6.84
N GLU A 42 -11.03 8.91 7.67
CA GLU A 42 -11.49 8.87 9.06
C GLU A 42 -13.00 8.63 9.15
N LYS A 43 -13.80 9.28 8.31
CA LYS A 43 -15.24 9.04 8.23
C LYS A 43 -15.55 7.61 7.81
N LEU A 44 -14.78 7.07 6.86
CA LEU A 44 -14.98 5.74 6.29
C LEU A 44 -14.57 4.63 7.25
N PHE A 45 -13.39 4.73 7.85
CA PHE A 45 -12.80 3.68 8.69
C PHE A 45 -13.02 3.89 10.19
N GLY A 46 -13.33 5.11 10.64
CA GLY A 46 -13.36 5.46 12.06
C GLY A 46 -11.98 5.60 12.70
N VAL A 47 -10.93 5.72 11.89
CA VAL A 47 -9.53 5.85 12.31
C VAL A 47 -8.90 7.00 11.54
N ARG A 48 -8.36 7.99 12.27
CA ARG A 48 -7.62 9.09 11.66
C ARG A 48 -6.20 8.65 11.30
N ALA A 49 -5.80 8.84 10.05
CA ALA A 49 -4.47 8.51 9.58
C ALA A 49 -3.38 9.35 10.28
N THR A 50 -2.26 8.74 10.59
CA THR A 50 -1.07 9.41 11.16
C THR A 50 -0.27 10.06 10.04
N PRO A 51 0.20 11.32 10.17
CA PRO A 51 1.12 11.92 9.21
C PRO A 51 2.37 11.05 8.97
N GLY A 52 2.65 10.78 7.71
CA GLY A 52 3.80 9.96 7.31
C GLY A 52 5.04 10.79 7.03
N GLY A 53 4.92 11.80 6.20
CA GLY A 53 6.01 12.71 5.84
C GLY A 53 5.95 13.18 4.39
N GLN A 54 6.92 14.02 4.05
CA GLN A 54 7.11 14.56 2.71
C GLN A 54 7.96 13.60 1.87
N HIS A 55 7.69 13.55 0.56
CA HIS A 55 8.53 12.88 -0.42
C HIS A 55 9.38 13.94 -1.14
N PRO A 56 10.65 14.12 -0.76
CA PRO A 56 11.49 15.21 -1.28
C PRO A 56 11.60 15.18 -2.80
N GLY A 57 11.36 16.33 -3.43
CA GLY A 57 11.45 16.49 -4.88
C GLY A 57 10.29 15.88 -5.69
N LEU A 58 9.36 15.16 -5.05
CA LEU A 58 8.20 14.56 -5.72
C LEU A 58 6.93 15.41 -5.57
N GLY A 59 6.96 16.46 -4.76
CA GLY A 59 5.81 17.36 -4.54
C GLY A 59 4.61 16.67 -3.91
N THR A 60 4.84 15.57 -3.17
CA THR A 60 3.80 14.80 -2.48
C THR A 60 4.15 14.59 -1.01
N ARG A 61 3.13 14.37 -0.20
CA ARG A 61 3.20 13.92 1.19
C ARG A 61 2.12 12.88 1.46
N ASN A 62 2.25 12.15 2.55
CA ASN A 62 1.33 11.08 2.88
C ASN A 62 0.87 11.06 4.33
N ALA A 63 -0.20 10.29 4.57
CA ALA A 63 -0.65 9.87 5.89
C ALA A 63 -0.95 8.37 5.85
N LEU A 64 -0.82 7.69 7.01
CA LEU A 64 -0.76 6.24 7.07
C LEU A 64 -1.76 5.67 8.07
N ILE A 65 -2.38 4.54 7.69
CA ILE A 65 -3.16 3.68 8.59
C ILE A 65 -2.56 2.28 8.50
N ALA A 66 -2.15 1.70 9.63
CA ALA A 66 -1.67 0.32 9.65
C ALA A 66 -2.82 -0.65 9.34
N LEU A 67 -2.53 -1.64 8.49
CA LEU A 67 -3.45 -2.70 8.07
C LEU A 67 -3.08 -4.05 8.67
N GLY A 68 -1.99 -4.09 9.43
CA GLY A 68 -1.41 -5.25 10.07
C GLY A 68 -0.01 -4.93 10.59
N PRO A 69 0.72 -5.92 11.11
CA PRO A 69 2.07 -5.70 11.69
C PRO A 69 3.10 -5.18 10.67
N ALA A 70 2.94 -5.53 9.41
CA ALA A 70 3.87 -5.21 8.33
C ALA A 70 3.13 -4.84 7.03
N SER A 71 2.03 -4.11 7.16
CA SER A 71 1.28 -3.54 6.03
C SER A 71 0.55 -2.26 6.45
N TYR A 72 0.31 -1.37 5.49
CA TYR A 72 -0.40 -0.11 5.74
C TYR A 72 -1.16 0.39 4.50
N LEU A 73 -2.13 1.27 4.73
CA LEU A 73 -2.74 2.11 3.71
C LEU A 73 -1.97 3.43 3.66
N GLU A 74 -1.42 3.76 2.51
CA GLU A 74 -0.82 5.05 2.21
C GLU A 74 -1.88 5.96 1.57
N ILE A 75 -2.29 7.00 2.28
CA ILE A 75 -3.08 8.09 1.71
C ILE A 75 -2.08 9.13 1.23
N ILE A 76 -1.95 9.31 -0.08
CA ILE A 76 -0.94 10.18 -0.71
C ILE A 76 -1.60 11.26 -1.55
N GLY A 77 -1.17 12.50 -1.38
CA GLY A 77 -1.66 13.66 -2.11
C GLY A 77 -0.57 14.70 -2.36
N PRO A 78 -0.94 15.83 -3.02
CA PRO A 78 -0.04 16.96 -3.22
C PRO A 78 0.49 17.50 -1.89
N ASP A 79 1.73 17.97 -1.90
CA ASP A 79 2.33 18.70 -0.80
C ASP A 79 2.47 20.18 -1.18
N PRO A 80 1.64 21.07 -0.62
CA PRO A 80 1.71 22.50 -0.92
C PRO A 80 2.95 23.19 -0.34
N GLU A 81 3.65 22.53 0.59
CA GLU A 81 4.90 23.06 1.19
C GLU A 81 6.13 22.81 0.34
N GLN A 82 6.02 21.95 -0.69
CA GLN A 82 7.10 21.70 -1.64
C GLN A 82 6.86 22.45 -2.95
N PRO A 83 7.93 22.89 -3.63
CA PRO A 83 7.81 23.38 -5.00
C PRO A 83 7.13 22.34 -5.89
N LYS A 84 6.34 22.81 -6.86
CA LYS A 84 5.79 21.91 -7.87
C LYS A 84 6.95 21.23 -8.61
N PRO A 85 6.94 19.89 -8.74
CA PRO A 85 7.99 19.20 -9.48
C PRO A 85 7.98 19.62 -10.96
N ALA A 86 9.10 19.47 -11.65
CA ALA A 86 9.23 19.83 -13.06
C ALA A 86 8.32 19.01 -13.99
N GLY A 87 7.97 17.81 -13.59
CA GLY A 87 7.04 16.93 -14.29
C GLY A 87 5.76 16.67 -13.47
N PRO A 88 4.82 15.88 -14.02
CA PRO A 88 3.60 15.51 -13.30
C PRO A 88 3.95 14.67 -12.07
N ARG A 89 3.16 14.82 -11.00
CA ARG A 89 3.25 13.94 -9.83
C ARG A 89 2.94 12.51 -10.22
N ARG A 90 3.58 11.58 -9.52
CA ARG A 90 3.33 10.14 -9.72
C ARG A 90 1.84 9.82 -9.53
N PHE A 91 1.42 8.70 -10.11
CA PHE A 91 0.06 8.17 -9.99
C PHE A 91 -1.05 9.06 -10.58
N GLY A 92 -0.72 10.03 -11.41
CA GLY A 92 -1.71 10.95 -12.00
C GLY A 92 -2.41 11.84 -10.96
N ILE A 93 -1.78 12.11 -9.82
CA ILE A 93 -2.38 12.87 -8.71
C ILE A 93 -2.86 14.25 -9.15
N ASP A 94 -2.17 14.90 -10.10
CA ASP A 94 -2.53 16.24 -10.59
C ASP A 94 -3.86 16.28 -11.37
N GLU A 95 -4.33 15.13 -11.84
CA GLU A 95 -5.54 15.00 -12.67
C GLU A 95 -6.72 14.39 -11.90
N LEU A 96 -6.49 13.95 -10.65
CA LEU A 96 -7.52 13.31 -9.84
C LEU A 96 -8.67 14.26 -9.53
N LYS A 97 -9.90 13.76 -9.68
CA LYS A 97 -11.12 14.46 -9.29
C LYS A 97 -11.71 13.93 -7.98
N ALA A 98 -11.31 12.72 -7.59
CA ALA A 98 -11.78 12.04 -6.38
C ALA A 98 -10.69 11.09 -5.86
N PRO A 99 -10.77 10.69 -4.57
CA PRO A 99 -9.90 9.65 -4.03
C PRO A 99 -9.99 8.36 -4.84
N HIS A 100 -8.83 7.66 -4.99
CA HIS A 100 -8.74 6.46 -5.83
C HIS A 100 -7.78 5.43 -5.24
N LEU A 101 -8.20 4.16 -5.18
CA LEU A 101 -7.30 3.04 -4.87
C LEU A 101 -6.43 2.77 -6.10
N MET A 102 -5.22 3.30 -6.09
CA MET A 102 -4.38 3.38 -7.29
C MET A 102 -3.69 2.07 -7.61
N THR A 103 -3.10 1.43 -6.62
CA THR A 103 -2.33 0.19 -6.76
C THR A 103 -2.02 -0.41 -5.40
N TRP A 104 -1.34 -1.53 -5.42
CA TRP A 104 -0.73 -2.14 -4.24
C TRP A 104 0.77 -2.29 -4.44
N VAL A 105 1.49 -2.44 -3.35
CA VAL A 105 2.94 -2.58 -3.32
C VAL A 105 3.28 -3.89 -2.65
N ALA A 106 4.13 -4.66 -3.28
CA ALA A 106 4.56 -5.94 -2.75
C ALA A 106 5.87 -5.79 -1.97
N LYS A 107 5.99 -6.56 -0.89
CA LYS A 107 7.26 -6.72 -0.19
C LYS A 107 8.30 -7.33 -1.11
N GLY A 108 9.49 -6.75 -1.13
CA GLY A 108 10.61 -7.24 -1.91
C GLY A 108 11.88 -7.40 -1.07
N LYS A 109 12.81 -8.15 -1.62
CA LYS A 109 14.17 -8.29 -1.11
C LYS A 109 15.12 -8.41 -2.29
N SER A 110 16.36 -7.87 -2.13
CA SER A 110 17.39 -7.96 -3.18
C SER A 110 16.87 -7.53 -4.55
N LEU A 111 16.19 -6.38 -4.61
CA LEU A 111 15.38 -5.98 -5.76
C LEU A 111 16.15 -5.94 -7.08
N GLY A 112 17.46 -5.68 -7.07
CA GLY A 112 18.28 -5.70 -8.28
C GLY A 112 18.28 -7.07 -8.97
N THR A 113 18.57 -8.13 -8.21
CA THR A 113 18.53 -9.52 -8.71
C THR A 113 17.10 -9.92 -9.08
N PHE A 114 16.12 -9.58 -8.23
CA PHE A 114 14.72 -9.90 -8.47
C PHE A 114 14.19 -9.26 -9.77
N ALA A 115 14.46 -7.98 -10.01
CA ALA A 115 14.01 -7.29 -11.22
C ALA A 115 14.69 -7.83 -12.49
N ALA A 116 15.97 -8.21 -12.41
CA ALA A 116 16.67 -8.87 -13.52
C ALA A 116 16.06 -10.22 -13.85
N ASP A 117 15.75 -11.04 -12.84
CA ASP A 117 15.08 -12.32 -13.02
C ASP A 117 13.67 -12.15 -13.60
N ALA A 118 12.87 -11.26 -13.06
CA ALA A 118 11.53 -10.93 -13.58
C ALA A 118 11.58 -10.53 -15.07
N LYS A 119 12.55 -9.70 -15.45
CA LYS A 119 12.76 -9.27 -16.84
C LYS A 119 13.11 -10.44 -17.75
N SER A 120 13.94 -11.38 -17.29
CA SER A 120 14.27 -12.59 -18.06
C SER A 120 13.06 -13.48 -18.34
N HIS A 121 12.02 -13.40 -17.47
CA HIS A 121 10.72 -14.06 -17.62
C HIS A 121 9.64 -13.20 -18.30
N GLY A 122 10.05 -12.07 -18.91
CA GLY A 122 9.15 -11.20 -19.69
C GLY A 122 8.35 -10.18 -18.89
N VAL A 123 8.71 -9.94 -17.62
CA VAL A 123 8.08 -8.91 -16.79
C VAL A 123 9.11 -7.85 -16.43
N ASP A 124 9.14 -6.74 -17.17
CA ASP A 124 10.08 -5.64 -16.91
C ASP A 124 9.48 -4.70 -15.83
N LEU A 125 10.08 -4.73 -14.65
CA LEU A 125 9.67 -3.91 -13.50
C LEU A 125 10.35 -2.51 -13.49
N GLY A 126 11.11 -2.17 -14.54
CA GLY A 126 11.88 -0.93 -14.61
C GLY A 126 13.12 -0.93 -13.72
N ALA A 127 13.65 0.26 -13.50
CA ALA A 127 14.83 0.45 -12.67
C ALA A 127 14.53 0.24 -11.19
N VAL A 128 15.54 -0.21 -10.43
CA VAL A 128 15.49 -0.15 -8.95
C VAL A 128 16.00 1.20 -8.51
N ILE A 129 15.16 1.95 -7.80
CA ILE A 129 15.35 3.34 -7.43
C ILE A 129 15.46 3.45 -5.91
N PRO A 130 16.41 4.24 -5.35
CA PRO A 130 16.42 4.56 -3.94
C PRO A 130 15.34 5.58 -3.60
N GLY A 131 14.78 5.48 -2.40
CA GLY A 131 13.85 6.44 -1.84
C GLY A 131 14.17 6.74 -0.39
N SER A 132 13.77 7.92 0.06
CA SER A 132 13.85 8.29 1.46
C SER A 132 12.77 9.30 1.82
N ARG A 133 12.41 9.36 3.10
CA ARG A 133 11.61 10.43 3.67
C ARG A 133 11.96 10.65 5.14
N LYS A 134 11.79 11.85 5.62
CA LYS A 134 11.88 12.19 7.02
C LYS A 134 10.48 12.16 7.63
N ARG A 135 10.32 11.43 8.73
CA ARG A 135 9.10 11.41 9.52
C ARG A 135 8.97 12.69 10.37
N PRO A 136 7.76 13.03 10.87
CA PRO A 136 7.59 14.18 11.77
C PRO A 136 8.44 14.14 13.04
N ASP A 137 8.78 12.93 13.54
CA ASP A 137 9.67 12.73 14.70
C ASP A 137 11.16 12.83 14.37
N GLY A 138 11.50 13.17 13.14
CA GLY A 138 12.88 13.35 12.67
C GLY A 138 13.59 12.11 12.17
N VAL A 139 13.02 10.92 12.34
CA VAL A 139 13.60 9.66 11.84
C VAL A 139 13.57 9.65 10.31
N VAL A 140 14.72 9.35 9.70
CA VAL A 140 14.82 9.16 8.25
C VAL A 140 14.62 7.69 7.92
N LEU A 141 13.63 7.40 7.09
CA LEU A 141 13.40 6.10 6.49
C LEU A 141 14.05 6.08 5.10
N SER A 142 14.70 4.97 4.77
CA SER A 142 15.29 4.72 3.45
C SER A 142 14.84 3.36 2.94
N TRP A 143 14.66 3.24 1.64
CA TRP A 143 14.25 2.01 0.98
C TRP A 143 14.78 1.97 -0.45
N THR A 144 14.67 0.83 -1.10
CA THR A 144 14.73 0.71 -2.55
C THR A 144 13.38 0.22 -3.06
N TYR A 145 13.03 0.54 -4.29
CA TYR A 145 11.79 0.08 -4.92
C TYR A 145 11.95 -0.03 -6.43
N THR A 146 11.19 -0.91 -7.08
CA THR A 146 11.11 -0.95 -8.54
C THR A 146 10.28 0.23 -9.03
N ASP A 147 10.49 0.67 -10.27
CA ASP A 147 9.93 1.93 -10.76
C ASP A 147 8.39 1.96 -10.74
N PRO A 148 7.74 2.78 -9.90
CA PRO A 148 6.28 2.87 -9.83
C PRO A 148 5.65 3.57 -11.04
N GLN A 149 6.46 4.12 -11.97
CA GLN A 149 5.98 4.67 -13.23
C GLN A 149 5.79 3.59 -14.30
N VAL A 150 6.38 2.41 -14.11
CA VAL A 150 6.11 1.26 -14.95
C VAL A 150 4.71 0.74 -14.67
N VAL A 151 3.81 0.89 -15.63
CA VAL A 151 2.41 0.47 -15.52
C VAL A 151 2.24 -0.87 -16.24
N LEU A 152 2.01 -1.93 -15.47
CA LEU A 152 1.77 -3.28 -15.96
C LEU A 152 0.37 -3.75 -15.59
N ALA A 153 -0.36 -4.29 -16.57
CA ALA A 153 -1.72 -4.80 -16.38
C ALA A 153 -2.60 -3.80 -15.58
N ASP A 154 -2.64 -2.55 -16.03
CA ASP A 154 -3.44 -1.48 -15.45
C ASP A 154 -3.19 -1.29 -13.94
N ARG A 155 -1.93 -1.39 -13.51
CA ARG A 155 -1.46 -1.30 -12.12
C ARG A 155 -1.89 -2.46 -11.21
N LEU A 156 -2.35 -3.57 -11.77
CA LEU A 156 -2.62 -4.79 -10.99
C LEU A 156 -1.34 -5.57 -10.68
N ILE A 157 -0.29 -5.44 -11.51
CA ILE A 157 1.06 -5.86 -11.16
C ILE A 157 1.67 -4.77 -10.29
N PRO A 158 2.08 -5.09 -9.04
CA PRO A 158 2.60 -4.10 -8.11
C PRO A 158 4.03 -3.69 -8.47
N TYR A 159 4.46 -2.56 -7.96
CA TYR A 159 5.89 -2.36 -7.75
C TYR A 159 6.31 -2.98 -6.41
N PHE A 160 7.60 -3.22 -6.24
CA PHE A 160 8.16 -3.88 -5.06
C PHE A 160 8.97 -2.90 -4.24
N ILE A 161 8.96 -3.06 -2.90
CA ILE A 161 9.70 -2.23 -1.97
C ILE A 161 10.52 -3.09 -1.01
N ASP A 162 11.76 -2.67 -0.76
CA ASP A 162 12.65 -3.23 0.26
C ASP A 162 13.07 -2.12 1.22
N TRP A 163 12.62 -2.21 2.46
CA TRP A 163 12.92 -1.24 3.52
C TRP A 163 14.34 -1.40 4.08
N GLY A 164 15.07 -2.45 3.70
CA GLY A 164 16.42 -2.72 4.21
C GLY A 164 16.43 -2.78 5.74
N ALA A 165 17.21 -1.89 6.37
CA ALA A 165 17.28 -1.77 7.82
C ALA A 165 16.29 -0.74 8.42
N SER A 166 15.52 -0.03 7.60
CA SER A 166 14.55 0.95 8.09
C SER A 166 13.38 0.26 8.79
N PRO A 167 12.88 0.81 9.92
CA PRO A 167 11.68 0.29 10.56
C PRO A 167 10.49 0.45 9.61
N HIS A 168 9.64 -0.60 9.56
CA HIS A 168 8.48 -0.58 8.70
C HIS A 168 7.46 0.48 9.15
N PRO A 169 6.88 1.29 8.24
CA PRO A 169 5.99 2.41 8.59
C PRO A 169 4.76 2.02 9.39
N SER A 170 4.25 0.79 9.24
CA SER A 170 3.11 0.30 10.03
C SER A 170 3.39 0.29 11.54
N ALA A 171 4.64 0.31 11.98
CA ALA A 171 4.98 0.31 13.41
C ALA A 171 4.43 1.54 14.13
N THR A 172 4.43 2.70 13.48
CA THR A 172 4.00 3.99 14.03
C THR A 172 2.72 4.55 13.41
N ALA A 173 2.18 3.91 12.37
CA ALA A 173 0.92 4.30 11.77
C ALA A 173 -0.28 4.04 12.70
N ALA A 174 -1.37 4.80 12.52
CA ALA A 174 -2.61 4.63 13.25
C ALA A 174 -3.13 3.19 13.14
N LYS A 175 -3.63 2.64 14.25
CA LYS A 175 -4.12 1.25 14.35
C LYS A 175 -5.65 1.24 14.33
N GLY A 176 -6.23 0.07 14.09
CA GLY A 176 -7.67 -0.17 14.16
C GLY A 176 -8.33 -0.57 12.84
N VAL A 177 -7.55 -0.63 11.75
CA VAL A 177 -8.02 -1.16 10.46
C VAL A 177 -7.21 -2.40 10.11
N THR A 178 -7.87 -3.42 9.55
CA THR A 178 -7.22 -4.66 9.09
C THR A 178 -7.60 -4.93 7.65
N LEU A 179 -6.61 -5.21 6.79
CA LEU A 179 -6.87 -5.71 5.44
C LEU A 179 -7.28 -7.18 5.53
N VAL A 180 -8.50 -7.49 5.13
CA VAL A 180 -9.05 -8.87 5.20
C VAL A 180 -9.08 -9.58 3.86
N SER A 181 -9.10 -8.84 2.74
CA SER A 181 -8.91 -9.42 1.41
C SER A 181 -8.36 -8.41 0.41
N LEU A 182 -7.60 -8.94 -0.55
CA LEU A 182 -7.17 -8.21 -1.76
C LEU A 182 -7.41 -9.14 -2.96
N ARG A 183 -8.14 -8.66 -3.94
CA ARG A 183 -8.45 -9.37 -5.19
C ARG A 183 -8.49 -8.39 -6.36
N ALA A 184 -8.48 -8.91 -7.57
CA ALA A 184 -8.55 -8.09 -8.77
C ALA A 184 -9.52 -8.66 -9.81
N GLU A 185 -9.98 -7.78 -10.68
CA GLU A 185 -10.73 -8.12 -11.89
C GLU A 185 -9.99 -7.56 -13.12
N HIS A 186 -9.99 -8.31 -14.23
CA HIS A 186 -9.40 -7.84 -15.47
C HIS A 186 -10.03 -8.54 -16.69
N PRO A 187 -10.24 -7.87 -17.84
CA PRO A 187 -10.74 -8.53 -19.05
C PRO A 187 -9.87 -9.70 -19.51
N ASP A 188 -8.55 -9.57 -19.39
CA ASP A 188 -7.57 -10.63 -19.64
C ASP A 188 -6.97 -11.15 -18.32
N ALA A 189 -7.83 -11.72 -17.46
CA ALA A 189 -7.42 -12.25 -16.16
C ALA A 189 -6.34 -13.32 -16.26
N GLY A 190 -6.38 -14.16 -17.31
CA GLY A 190 -5.40 -15.23 -17.52
C GLY A 190 -3.98 -14.70 -17.72
N ARG A 191 -3.80 -13.67 -18.53
CA ARG A 191 -2.50 -13.01 -18.73
C ARG A 191 -1.98 -12.38 -17.43
N VAL A 192 -2.84 -11.63 -16.74
CA VAL A 192 -2.46 -10.98 -15.48
C VAL A 192 -2.07 -12.01 -14.42
N GLN A 193 -2.85 -13.10 -14.28
CA GLN A 193 -2.56 -14.17 -13.34
C GLN A 193 -1.21 -14.88 -13.65
N LYS A 194 -0.89 -15.05 -14.94
CA LYS A 194 0.39 -15.63 -15.35
C LYS A 194 1.57 -14.71 -14.97
N MET A 195 1.44 -13.40 -15.18
CA MET A 195 2.45 -12.41 -14.77
C MET A 195 2.65 -12.39 -13.25
N LEU A 196 1.56 -12.39 -12.47
CA LEU A 196 1.64 -12.44 -11.01
C LEU A 196 2.36 -13.69 -10.53
N LYS A 197 2.03 -14.86 -11.09
CA LYS A 197 2.66 -16.12 -10.74
C LYS A 197 4.16 -16.14 -11.06
N SER A 198 4.59 -15.57 -12.19
CA SER A 198 6.03 -15.48 -12.52
C SER A 198 6.80 -14.57 -11.56
N LEU A 199 6.10 -13.68 -10.83
CA LEU A 199 6.66 -12.84 -9.76
C LEU A 199 6.49 -13.46 -8.37
N GLY A 200 5.94 -14.68 -8.26
CA GLY A 200 5.67 -15.34 -6.98
C GLY A 200 4.53 -14.72 -6.18
N LEU A 201 3.59 -14.03 -6.85
CA LEU A 201 2.50 -13.31 -6.20
C LEU A 201 1.16 -14.09 -6.27
N ASP A 202 0.44 -14.07 -5.14
CA ASP A 202 -0.80 -14.85 -4.93
C ASP A 202 -2.09 -14.02 -5.11
N LEU A 203 -2.02 -12.82 -5.71
CA LEU A 203 -3.23 -12.03 -5.97
C LEU A 203 -4.18 -12.80 -6.89
N ALA A 204 -5.39 -13.06 -6.42
CA ALA A 204 -6.44 -13.66 -7.22
C ALA A 204 -7.00 -12.66 -8.23
N VAL A 205 -7.01 -13.04 -9.52
CA VAL A 205 -7.57 -12.22 -10.60
C VAL A 205 -8.71 -12.98 -11.26
N THR A 206 -9.89 -12.41 -11.27
CA THR A 206 -11.07 -12.95 -11.97
C THR A 206 -11.38 -12.14 -13.22
N ARG A 207 -12.12 -12.74 -14.17
CA ARG A 207 -12.55 -12.03 -15.36
C ARG A 207 -13.58 -10.97 -14.97
N GLY A 208 -13.36 -9.73 -15.42
CA GLY A 208 -14.27 -8.60 -15.22
C GLY A 208 -14.28 -7.67 -16.45
N PRO A 209 -15.26 -6.78 -16.57
CA PRO A 209 -15.43 -5.92 -17.73
C PRO A 209 -14.35 -4.84 -17.85
N LYS A 210 -13.71 -4.48 -16.75
CA LYS A 210 -12.62 -3.49 -16.69
C LYS A 210 -11.61 -3.90 -15.61
N PRO A 211 -10.36 -3.41 -15.71
CA PRO A 211 -9.37 -3.58 -14.65
C PRO A 211 -9.89 -3.00 -13.33
N SER A 212 -9.74 -3.73 -12.24
CA SER A 212 -10.09 -3.26 -10.90
C SER A 212 -9.28 -3.97 -9.83
N LEU A 213 -8.71 -3.21 -8.91
CA LEU A 213 -8.16 -3.70 -7.66
C LEU A 213 -9.23 -3.51 -6.58
N ILE A 214 -9.48 -4.54 -5.76
CA ILE A 214 -10.55 -4.54 -4.77
C ILE A 214 -9.96 -4.97 -3.43
N ALA A 215 -10.02 -4.06 -2.45
CA ALA A 215 -9.51 -4.28 -1.11
C ALA A 215 -10.65 -4.19 -0.10
N THR A 216 -10.78 -5.21 0.76
CA THR A 216 -11.78 -5.24 1.84
C THR A 216 -11.08 -5.10 3.18
N PHE A 217 -11.63 -4.29 4.05
CA PHE A 217 -11.10 -3.98 5.37
C PHE A 217 -12.13 -4.25 6.46
N ASP A 218 -11.66 -4.69 7.63
CA ASP A 218 -12.40 -4.57 8.88
C ASP A 218 -11.93 -3.30 9.61
N SER A 219 -12.87 -2.54 10.13
CA SER A 219 -12.62 -1.26 10.79
C SER A 219 -13.62 -1.02 11.93
N PRO A 220 -13.40 0.00 12.79
CA PRO A 220 -14.39 0.43 13.79
C PRO A 220 -15.76 0.80 13.20
N LYS A 221 -15.83 1.15 11.93
CA LYS A 221 -17.09 1.44 11.21
C LYS A 221 -17.69 0.19 10.54
N GLY A 222 -17.12 -0.98 10.76
CA GLY A 222 -17.50 -2.23 10.12
C GLY A 222 -16.67 -2.53 8.87
N LYS A 223 -17.24 -3.39 7.99
CA LYS A 223 -16.58 -3.74 6.72
C LYS A 223 -16.61 -2.57 5.73
N VAL A 224 -15.45 -2.29 5.15
CA VAL A 224 -15.26 -1.27 4.11
C VAL A 224 -14.64 -1.93 2.89
N GLU A 225 -15.12 -1.61 1.70
CA GLU A 225 -14.49 -2.00 0.44
C GLU A 225 -14.03 -0.75 -0.33
N LEU A 226 -12.77 -0.74 -0.75
CA LEU A 226 -12.23 0.20 -1.73
C LEU A 226 -12.04 -0.51 -3.07
N LYS A 227 -12.40 0.18 -4.14
CA LYS A 227 -12.25 -0.32 -5.52
C LYS A 227 -11.61 0.76 -6.39
N SER A 228 -10.64 0.35 -7.28
CA SER A 228 -10.03 1.22 -8.28
C SER A 228 -10.96 1.50 -9.45
#